data_7d60f5ec50371a7e2d502ea5be7e0d95
#
_entry.id   7d60f5ec50371a7e2d502ea5be7e0d95
#
_cell.length_a   1.000
_cell.length_b   1.000
_cell.length_c   1.000
_cell.angle_alpha   90.00
_cell.angle_beta   90.00
_cell.angle_gamma   90.00
#
_symmetry.space_group_name_H-M   'P 1'
#
loop_
_entity.id
_entity.type
_entity.pdbx_description
1 polymer ?
#
loop_
_entity_poly.entity_id
_entity_poly.type
_entity_poly.pdbx_seq_one_letter_code
_entity_poly.pdbx_strand_id
1 'polypeptide(L)'
;SEVWISSVQPYNAYGYQFGWEQMQQMQDMGLFLRGVKTKLKDNGDDYYGIIRESTSRSIPSAIIEHCHVDESRDTPYCQTEEDWKKFGREDALSVAKYFGLSSASLGVDYSGEADALPEVSLQSILPATVRDKTEPDICQLTLQNADYETGEVSLEVTAADYDCPMMYYDYSTDGGRTYSELLPWPGLDIMAGTYPDTFTFSVTFTKGEQPVITVRGYNQADLFTESDPEIG
;
A
#
# COMPACT_ATOMS: atom_id res chain seq x y z
N SER A 1 5.17 0.77 -5.38
CA SER A 1 5.44 -0.68 -5.43
C SER A 1 4.37 -1.48 -4.70
N GLU A 2 4.03 -2.66 -5.20
CA GLU A 2 3.07 -3.59 -4.57
C GLU A 2 3.35 -5.04 -4.94
N VAL A 3 2.81 -5.98 -4.14
CA VAL A 3 2.92 -7.42 -4.42
C VAL A 3 1.54 -8.05 -4.42
N TRP A 4 1.20 -8.73 -5.52
CA TRP A 4 -0.04 -9.49 -5.64
C TRP A 4 0.18 -10.96 -5.33
N ILE A 5 -0.68 -11.54 -4.50
CA ILE A 5 -0.58 -12.92 -4.02
C ILE A 5 -1.90 -13.68 -4.19
N SER A 6 -1.88 -14.99 -4.00
CA SER A 6 -3.08 -15.79 -4.00
C SER A 6 -3.96 -15.51 -2.77
N SER A 7 -5.27 -15.53 -2.96
CA SER A 7 -6.26 -15.51 -1.87
C SER A 7 -6.48 -16.88 -1.23
N VAL A 8 -5.90 -17.95 -1.79
CA VAL A 8 -6.15 -19.33 -1.40
C VAL A 8 -5.11 -19.82 -0.39
N GLN A 9 -5.55 -20.37 0.74
CA GLN A 9 -4.66 -20.98 1.72
C GLN A 9 -4.16 -22.36 1.24
N PRO A 10 -2.91 -22.74 1.56
CA PRO A 10 -1.88 -22.00 2.33
C PRO A 10 -1.04 -21.03 1.49
N TYR A 11 -1.28 -20.92 0.18
CA TYR A 11 -0.50 -20.11 -0.75
C TYR A 11 -0.56 -18.61 -0.41
N ASN A 12 -1.71 -18.17 0.12
CA ASN A 12 -1.88 -16.84 0.67
C ASN A 12 -0.84 -16.53 1.75
N ALA A 13 -0.67 -17.41 2.72
CA ALA A 13 0.29 -17.27 3.81
C ALA A 13 1.74 -17.18 3.30
N TYR A 14 2.14 -18.10 2.43
CA TYR A 14 3.49 -18.09 1.84
C TYR A 14 3.74 -16.84 0.99
N GLY A 15 2.74 -16.46 0.18
CA GLY A 15 2.82 -15.25 -0.64
C GLY A 15 2.93 -14.00 0.19
N TYR A 16 2.19 -13.93 1.30
CA TYR A 16 2.23 -12.78 2.20
C TYR A 16 3.60 -12.62 2.86
N GLN A 17 4.17 -13.69 3.41
CA GLN A 17 5.51 -13.67 3.99
C GLN A 17 6.57 -13.20 2.99
N PHE A 18 6.54 -13.75 1.77
CA PHE A 18 7.47 -13.34 0.72
C PHE A 18 7.23 -11.88 0.30
N GLY A 19 5.97 -11.52 0.07
CA GLY A 19 5.59 -10.15 -0.32
C GLY A 19 6.01 -9.11 0.71
N TRP A 20 5.98 -9.48 1.97
CA TRP A 20 6.44 -8.66 3.07
C TRP A 20 7.94 -8.38 3.02
N GLU A 21 8.77 -9.43 2.85
CA GLU A 21 10.21 -9.26 2.66
C GLU A 21 10.52 -8.37 1.44
N GLN A 22 9.75 -8.55 0.37
CA GLN A 22 9.86 -7.73 -0.83
C GLN A 22 9.53 -6.26 -0.55
N MET A 23 8.45 -6.00 0.20
CA MET A 23 8.08 -4.62 0.57
C MET A 23 9.14 -3.93 1.43
N GLN A 24 9.83 -4.66 2.32
CA GLN A 24 10.94 -4.09 3.08
C GLN A 24 12.06 -3.60 2.16
N GLN A 25 12.47 -4.40 1.18
CA GLN A 25 13.52 -4.00 0.24
C GLN A 25 13.08 -2.77 -0.59
N MET A 26 11.81 -2.72 -1.01
CA MET A 26 11.29 -1.58 -1.76
C MET A 26 11.21 -0.32 -0.89
N GLN A 27 10.88 -0.46 0.39
CA GLN A 27 10.89 0.64 1.36
C GLN A 27 12.30 1.20 1.56
N ASP A 28 13.29 0.34 1.70
CA ASP A 28 14.69 0.73 1.85
C ASP A 28 15.24 1.46 0.62
N MET A 29 14.70 1.17 -0.56
CA MET A 29 14.96 1.93 -1.78
C MET A 29 14.27 3.30 -1.81
N GLY A 30 13.28 3.55 -0.97
CA GLY A 30 12.52 4.80 -0.90
C GLY A 30 11.27 4.84 -1.79
N LEU A 31 10.79 3.68 -2.26
CA LEU A 31 9.59 3.59 -3.07
C LEU A 31 8.32 3.79 -2.23
N PHE A 32 7.29 4.33 -2.87
CA PHE A 32 5.96 4.38 -2.29
C PHE A 32 5.34 2.97 -2.26
N LEU A 33 4.96 2.51 -1.07
CA LEU A 33 4.44 1.17 -0.88
C LEU A 33 2.91 1.17 -0.92
N ARG A 34 2.35 0.29 -1.74
CA ARG A 34 0.91 0.02 -1.84
C ARG A 34 0.53 -1.32 -1.18
N GLY A 35 1.51 -2.02 -0.62
CA GLY A 35 1.32 -3.20 0.22
C GLY A 35 1.29 -4.54 -0.52
N VAL A 36 0.95 -5.58 0.25
CA VAL A 36 0.75 -6.95 -0.26
C VAL A 36 -0.75 -7.17 -0.40
N LYS A 37 -1.19 -7.54 -1.59
CA LYS A 37 -2.60 -7.50 -1.99
C LYS A 37 -3.11 -8.81 -2.56
N THR A 38 -4.42 -9.01 -2.47
CA THR A 38 -5.16 -10.02 -3.23
C THR A 38 -6.17 -9.33 -4.14
N LYS A 39 -6.49 -9.97 -5.26
CA LYS A 39 -7.55 -9.51 -6.16
C LYS A 39 -8.37 -10.69 -6.65
N LEU A 40 -9.68 -10.57 -6.58
CA LEU A 40 -10.60 -11.62 -6.99
C LEU A 40 -11.38 -11.23 -8.23
N LYS A 41 -11.75 -12.26 -8.99
CA LYS A 41 -12.79 -12.21 -10.01
C LYS A 41 -14.17 -12.32 -9.35
N ASP A 42 -15.22 -12.01 -10.08
CA ASP A 42 -16.61 -12.10 -9.59
C ASP A 42 -17.01 -13.51 -9.11
N ASN A 43 -16.40 -14.53 -9.69
CA ASN A 43 -16.62 -15.91 -9.28
C ASN A 43 -15.83 -16.35 -8.04
N GLY A 44 -15.04 -15.47 -7.45
CA GLY A 44 -14.23 -15.71 -6.25
C GLY A 44 -12.84 -16.31 -6.50
N ASP A 45 -12.46 -16.57 -7.76
CA ASP A 45 -11.11 -17.03 -8.11
C ASP A 45 -10.12 -15.85 -8.06
N ASP A 46 -8.83 -16.17 -7.87
CA ASP A 46 -7.76 -15.19 -8.04
C ASP A 46 -7.83 -14.51 -9.41
N TYR A 47 -7.73 -13.18 -9.44
CA TYR A 47 -7.86 -12.38 -10.66
C TYR A 47 -6.76 -12.68 -11.67
N TYR A 48 -5.50 -12.68 -11.22
CA TYR A 48 -4.35 -12.85 -12.09
C TYR A 48 -4.18 -14.30 -12.54
N GLY A 49 -4.10 -14.51 -13.85
CA GLY A 49 -3.99 -15.83 -14.45
C GLY A 49 -2.79 -16.62 -13.96
N ILE A 50 -1.62 -15.98 -13.85
CA ILE A 50 -0.39 -16.63 -13.37
C ILE A 50 -0.55 -17.14 -11.93
N ILE A 51 -1.14 -16.35 -11.05
CA ILE A 51 -1.39 -16.74 -9.65
C ILE A 51 -2.35 -17.91 -9.60
N ARG A 52 -3.49 -17.82 -10.29
CA ARG A 52 -4.52 -18.87 -10.33
C ARG A 52 -3.99 -20.19 -10.87
N GLU A 53 -3.24 -20.16 -11.98
CA GLU A 53 -2.67 -21.37 -12.60
C GLU A 53 -1.57 -22.00 -11.74
N SER A 54 -0.75 -21.19 -11.09
CA SER A 54 0.28 -21.68 -10.16
C SER A 54 -0.38 -22.35 -8.95
N THR A 55 -1.35 -21.69 -8.35
CA THR A 55 -2.09 -22.21 -7.19
C THR A 55 -2.81 -23.51 -7.52
N SER A 56 -3.42 -23.63 -8.70
CA SER A 56 -4.07 -24.89 -9.16
C SER A 56 -3.10 -26.06 -9.29
N ARG A 57 -1.80 -25.78 -9.41
CA ARG A 57 -0.71 -26.77 -9.49
C ARG A 57 0.05 -26.92 -8.16
N SER A 58 -0.47 -26.35 -7.10
CA SER A 58 0.17 -26.35 -5.78
C SER A 58 1.53 -25.66 -5.75
N ILE A 59 1.68 -24.59 -6.52
CA ILE A 59 2.90 -23.78 -6.57
C ILE A 59 2.58 -22.38 -6.00
N PRO A 60 3.20 -21.98 -4.90
CA PRO A 60 3.12 -20.58 -4.42
C PRO A 60 3.66 -19.61 -5.48
N SER A 61 3.02 -18.49 -5.65
CA SER A 61 3.45 -17.48 -6.62
C SER A 61 3.06 -16.09 -6.16
N ALA A 62 3.83 -15.11 -6.59
CA ALA A 62 3.56 -13.69 -6.39
C ALA A 62 3.86 -12.91 -7.68
N ILE A 63 3.24 -11.76 -7.84
CA ILE A 63 3.57 -10.76 -8.86
C ILE A 63 4.12 -9.55 -8.11
N ILE A 64 5.33 -9.13 -8.46
CA ILE A 64 5.96 -7.93 -7.91
C ILE A 64 5.79 -6.81 -8.93
N GLU A 65 5.14 -5.74 -8.54
CA GLU A 65 5.01 -4.51 -9.32
C GLU A 65 5.88 -3.43 -8.67
N HIS A 66 7.07 -3.22 -9.23
CA HIS A 66 8.08 -2.33 -8.64
C HIS A 66 7.68 -0.86 -8.72
N CYS A 67 7.19 -0.43 -9.88
CA CYS A 67 6.85 0.95 -10.18
C CYS A 67 5.52 1.06 -10.90
N HIS A 68 4.82 2.16 -10.64
CA HIS A 68 3.63 2.56 -11.39
C HIS A 68 3.99 3.71 -12.33
N VAL A 69 3.57 3.62 -13.58
CA VAL A 69 3.93 4.61 -14.63
C VAL A 69 3.22 5.95 -14.44
N ASP A 70 2.14 5.95 -13.70
CA ASP A 70 1.31 7.10 -13.35
C ASP A 70 1.63 7.67 -11.96
N GLU A 71 2.59 7.08 -11.24
CA GLU A 71 3.07 7.58 -9.96
C GLU A 71 4.39 8.35 -10.16
N SER A 72 4.33 9.68 -9.98
CA SER A 72 5.46 10.55 -10.22
C SER A 72 6.67 10.25 -9.33
N ARG A 73 6.43 9.73 -8.12
CA ARG A 73 7.48 9.34 -7.16
C ARG A 73 8.22 8.07 -7.58
N ASP A 74 7.56 7.18 -8.35
CA ASP A 74 8.16 5.93 -8.83
C ASP A 74 9.03 6.15 -10.07
N THR A 75 8.72 7.17 -10.88
CA THR A 75 9.39 7.46 -12.15
C THR A 75 10.93 7.55 -12.05
N PRO A 76 11.53 8.19 -11.00
CA PRO A 76 12.99 8.27 -10.88
C PRO A 76 13.69 6.92 -10.71
N TYR A 77 12.98 5.87 -10.31
CA TYR A 77 13.55 4.56 -10.02
C TYR A 77 13.55 3.58 -11.21
N CYS A 78 12.91 3.92 -12.33
CA CYS A 78 12.70 2.95 -13.42
C CYS A 78 13.12 3.47 -14.80
N GLN A 79 14.02 4.46 -14.89
CA GLN A 79 14.39 5.10 -16.14
C GLN A 79 15.59 4.47 -16.85
N THR A 80 16.48 3.83 -16.11
CA THR A 80 17.75 3.35 -16.61
C THR A 80 17.96 1.86 -16.37
N GLU A 81 18.88 1.25 -17.15
CA GLU A 81 19.30 -0.14 -16.92
C GLU A 81 19.91 -0.34 -15.51
N GLU A 82 20.56 0.67 -14.96
CA GLU A 82 21.11 0.61 -13.60
C GLU A 82 19.99 0.58 -12.55
N ASP A 83 18.90 1.27 -12.80
CA ASP A 83 17.73 1.22 -11.91
C ASP A 83 17.09 -0.18 -11.93
N TRP A 84 16.95 -0.78 -13.11
CA TRP A 84 16.43 -2.15 -13.23
C TRP A 84 17.35 -3.18 -12.57
N LYS A 85 18.66 -2.99 -12.62
CA LYS A 85 19.62 -3.85 -11.90
C LYS A 85 19.50 -3.72 -10.39
N LYS A 86 19.16 -2.52 -9.88
CA LYS A 86 18.88 -2.35 -8.45
C LYS A 86 17.66 -3.18 -8.05
N PHE A 87 16.54 -3.09 -8.79
CA PHE A 87 15.38 -3.95 -8.53
C PHE A 87 15.73 -5.43 -8.53
N GLY A 88 16.42 -5.89 -9.56
CA GLY A 88 16.84 -7.29 -9.62
C GLY A 88 17.75 -7.73 -8.47
N ARG A 89 18.56 -6.80 -7.92
CA ARG A 89 19.36 -7.05 -6.71
C ARG A 89 18.46 -7.18 -5.48
N GLU A 90 17.53 -6.25 -5.28
CA GLU A 90 16.63 -6.26 -4.12
C GLU A 90 15.66 -7.45 -4.16
N ASP A 91 15.17 -7.83 -5.34
CA ASP A 91 14.41 -9.08 -5.52
C ASP A 91 15.22 -10.31 -5.10
N ALA A 92 16.49 -10.35 -5.50
CA ALA A 92 17.37 -11.46 -5.12
C ALA A 92 17.70 -11.46 -3.61
N LEU A 93 17.77 -10.30 -2.97
CA LEU A 93 17.91 -10.19 -1.52
C LEU A 93 16.66 -10.70 -0.79
N SER A 94 15.46 -10.32 -1.24
CA SER A 94 14.19 -10.82 -0.70
C SER A 94 14.11 -12.34 -0.80
N VAL A 95 14.48 -12.92 -1.94
CA VAL A 95 14.53 -14.38 -2.12
C VAL A 95 15.55 -15.01 -1.18
N ALA A 96 16.75 -14.44 -1.09
CA ALA A 96 17.82 -14.99 -0.23
C ALA A 96 17.40 -14.97 1.25
N LYS A 97 16.78 -13.89 1.70
CA LYS A 97 16.31 -13.75 3.07
C LYS A 97 15.14 -14.69 3.37
N TYR A 98 14.15 -14.72 2.49
CA TYR A 98 12.96 -15.57 2.64
C TYR A 98 13.31 -17.07 2.74
N PHE A 99 14.29 -17.52 1.94
CA PHE A 99 14.70 -18.93 1.93
C PHE A 99 15.94 -19.23 2.82
N GLY A 100 16.45 -18.27 3.57
CA GLY A 100 17.64 -18.43 4.39
C GLY A 100 18.87 -18.83 3.59
N LEU A 101 19.15 -18.14 2.49
CA LEU A 101 20.25 -18.48 1.59
C LEU A 101 21.48 -17.61 1.84
N SER A 102 22.65 -18.20 1.59
CA SER A 102 23.91 -17.45 1.48
C SER A 102 24.23 -17.16 0.02
N SER A 103 24.68 -15.93 -0.26
CA SER A 103 25.05 -15.51 -1.61
C SER A 103 26.30 -14.64 -1.58
N ALA A 104 27.42 -15.17 -2.09
CA ALA A 104 28.67 -14.41 -2.18
C ALA A 104 28.55 -13.24 -3.16
N SER A 105 27.77 -13.36 -4.23
CA SER A 105 27.58 -12.27 -5.21
C SER A 105 26.74 -11.12 -4.67
N LEU A 106 25.82 -11.37 -3.77
CA LEU A 106 25.04 -10.35 -3.07
C LEU A 106 25.76 -9.81 -1.83
N GLY A 107 26.74 -10.55 -1.32
CA GLY A 107 27.48 -10.21 -0.10
C GLY A 107 26.68 -10.45 1.18
N VAL A 108 25.77 -11.44 1.18
CA VAL A 108 24.89 -11.76 2.31
C VAL A 108 24.94 -13.23 2.71
N ASP A 109 24.65 -13.49 3.97
CA ASP A 109 24.47 -14.84 4.49
C ASP A 109 23.29 -14.87 5.46
N TYR A 110 22.17 -15.39 5.00
CA TYR A 110 20.94 -15.60 5.78
C TYR A 110 20.76 -17.06 6.20
N SER A 111 21.78 -17.94 6.03
CA SER A 111 21.65 -19.36 6.30
C SER A 111 21.37 -19.73 7.77
N GLY A 112 21.61 -18.80 8.69
CA GLY A 112 21.24 -18.95 10.12
C GLY A 112 19.88 -18.40 10.50
N GLU A 113 19.20 -17.71 9.58
CA GLU A 113 17.90 -17.05 9.84
C GLU A 113 16.71 -17.86 9.36
N ALA A 114 16.93 -18.89 8.53
CA ALA A 114 15.89 -19.71 7.90
C ALA A 114 15.02 -20.53 8.89
N ASP A 115 15.42 -20.63 10.14
CA ASP A 115 14.71 -21.44 11.13
C ASP A 115 13.44 -20.77 11.68
N ALA A 116 13.10 -19.60 11.19
CA ALA A 116 11.99 -18.85 11.70
C ALA A 116 11.12 -18.19 10.59
N LEU A 117 10.72 -18.97 9.58
CA LEU A 117 9.47 -18.60 8.93
C LEU A 117 8.38 -18.74 10.00
N PRO A 118 7.83 -17.64 10.53
CA PRO A 118 6.82 -17.75 11.57
C PRO A 118 5.69 -18.62 11.03
N GLU A 119 5.17 -19.53 11.85
CA GLU A 119 3.92 -20.22 11.56
C GLU A 119 2.87 -19.13 11.29
N VAL A 120 2.55 -18.91 10.01
CA VAL A 120 1.55 -17.92 9.62
C VAL A 120 0.20 -18.52 9.96
N SER A 121 -0.33 -18.17 11.12
CA SER A 121 -1.73 -18.46 11.41
C SER A 121 -2.64 -17.60 10.53
N LEU A 122 -3.80 -18.12 10.15
CA LEU A 122 -4.83 -17.34 9.43
C LEU A 122 -5.20 -16.03 10.15
N GLN A 123 -5.00 -15.98 11.47
CA GLN A 123 -5.27 -14.81 12.31
C GLN A 123 -4.14 -13.77 12.27
N SER A 124 -2.92 -14.16 11.92
CA SER A 124 -1.80 -13.25 11.72
C SER A 124 -1.67 -12.76 10.29
N ILE A 125 -2.42 -13.33 9.36
CA ILE A 125 -2.59 -12.78 8.03
C ILE A 125 -3.56 -11.63 8.15
N LEU A 126 -2.99 -10.46 8.25
CA LEU A 126 -3.68 -9.21 8.40
C LEU A 126 -4.78 -9.00 7.36
N PRO A 127 -5.67 -8.05 7.59
CA PRO A 127 -6.69 -7.59 6.65
C PRO A 127 -6.19 -7.41 5.20
N ALA A 128 -4.88 -7.18 5.04
CA ALA A 128 -4.17 -7.16 3.76
C ALA A 128 -4.50 -8.30 2.77
N THR A 129 -4.98 -9.42 3.27
CA THR A 129 -5.29 -10.61 2.48
C THR A 129 -6.79 -10.90 2.43
N VAL A 130 -7.61 -10.00 2.96
CA VAL A 130 -9.06 -10.11 2.95
C VAL A 130 -9.59 -9.95 1.54
N ARG A 131 -10.67 -10.66 1.25
CA ARG A 131 -11.38 -10.64 -0.04
C ARG A 131 -12.31 -9.43 -0.13
N ASP A 132 -11.80 -8.29 0.21
CA ASP A 132 -12.59 -7.08 0.18
C ASP A 132 -12.92 -6.64 -1.26
N LYS A 133 -14.15 -6.21 -1.47
CA LYS A 133 -14.69 -5.69 -2.72
C LYS A 133 -15.55 -4.46 -2.51
N THR A 134 -15.56 -3.95 -1.30
CA THR A 134 -16.38 -2.80 -0.89
C THR A 134 -15.52 -1.56 -0.78
N GLU A 135 -16.15 -0.42 -0.98
CA GLU A 135 -15.53 0.87 -0.69
C GLU A 135 -15.41 1.06 0.82
N PRO A 136 -14.47 1.89 1.31
CA PRO A 136 -14.38 2.20 2.73
C PRO A 136 -15.72 2.62 3.34
N ASP A 137 -16.03 2.11 4.54
CA ASP A 137 -17.30 2.36 5.23
C ASP A 137 -17.46 3.80 5.71
N ILE A 138 -16.34 4.46 6.00
CA ILE A 138 -16.30 5.81 6.54
C ILE A 138 -15.21 6.61 5.82
N CYS A 139 -15.55 7.83 5.40
CA CYS A 139 -14.60 8.86 5.06
C CYS A 139 -15.22 10.22 5.41
N GLN A 140 -14.70 10.85 6.45
CA GLN A 140 -15.21 12.11 6.98
C GLN A 140 -14.06 13.13 7.05
N LEU A 141 -14.39 14.37 6.73
CA LEU A 141 -13.50 15.50 6.84
C LEU A 141 -14.09 16.49 7.84
N THR A 142 -13.26 17.02 8.71
CA THR A 142 -13.69 18.00 9.72
C THR A 142 -12.70 19.15 9.79
N LEU A 143 -13.20 20.36 9.62
CA LEU A 143 -12.41 21.57 9.79
C LEU A 143 -12.02 21.73 11.28
N GLN A 144 -10.71 21.75 11.56
CA GLN A 144 -10.18 21.96 12.90
C GLN A 144 -9.85 23.43 13.18
N ASN A 145 -9.22 24.09 12.21
CA ASN A 145 -8.83 25.49 12.33
C ASN A 145 -8.70 26.13 10.96
N ALA A 146 -9.01 27.41 10.88
CA ALA A 146 -8.70 28.26 9.73
C ALA A 146 -8.03 29.56 10.21
N ASP A 147 -6.78 29.76 9.82
CA ASP A 147 -6.02 30.97 10.10
C ASP A 147 -6.10 31.90 8.88
N TYR A 148 -6.95 32.89 8.97
CA TYR A 148 -7.17 33.84 7.89
C TYR A 148 -5.99 34.82 7.68
N GLU A 149 -5.03 34.90 8.60
CA GLU A 149 -3.83 35.75 8.45
C GLU A 149 -2.75 35.01 7.62
N THR A 150 -2.56 33.73 7.88
CA THR A 150 -1.60 32.91 7.15
C THR A 150 -2.21 32.21 5.93
N GLY A 151 -3.53 32.05 5.90
CA GLY A 151 -4.25 31.27 4.89
C GLY A 151 -4.14 29.77 5.13
N GLU A 152 -3.71 29.34 6.31
CA GLU A 152 -3.61 27.92 6.66
C GLU A 152 -4.95 27.40 7.15
N VAL A 153 -5.37 26.26 6.57
CA VAL A 153 -6.55 25.50 6.98
C VAL A 153 -6.10 24.13 7.45
N SER A 154 -6.43 23.79 8.69
CA SER A 154 -6.14 22.50 9.31
C SER A 154 -7.38 21.66 9.36
N LEU A 155 -7.26 20.42 8.91
CA LEU A 155 -8.36 19.48 8.75
C LEU A 155 -8.03 18.13 9.41
N GLU A 156 -9.04 17.50 9.99
CA GLU A 156 -8.97 16.13 10.45
C GLU A 156 -9.73 15.22 9.52
N VAL A 157 -9.09 14.14 9.12
CA VAL A 157 -9.69 13.04 8.36
C VAL A 157 -9.96 11.90 9.31
N THR A 158 -11.17 11.36 9.25
CA THR A 158 -11.53 10.07 9.85
C THR A 158 -12.02 9.16 8.74
N ALA A 159 -11.29 8.07 8.48
CA ALA A 159 -11.74 7.08 7.52
C ALA A 159 -11.42 5.67 8.00
N ALA A 160 -12.32 4.76 7.74
CA ALA A 160 -12.19 3.37 8.11
C ALA A 160 -12.86 2.47 7.07
N ASP A 161 -12.27 1.31 6.94
CA ASP A 161 -12.84 0.18 6.25
C ASP A 161 -12.82 -1.00 7.24
N TYR A 162 -13.98 -1.64 7.43
CA TYR A 162 -14.10 -2.72 8.42
C TYR A 162 -13.55 -4.05 7.91
N ASP A 163 -13.31 -4.14 6.61
CA ASP A 163 -12.84 -5.35 5.94
C ASP A 163 -11.34 -5.33 5.65
N CYS A 164 -10.73 -4.15 5.47
CA CYS A 164 -9.29 -4.04 5.24
C CYS A 164 -8.74 -2.66 5.67
N PRO A 165 -7.40 -2.48 5.79
CA PRO A 165 -6.83 -1.22 6.23
C PRO A 165 -6.94 -0.11 5.17
N MET A 166 -7.00 1.13 5.66
CA MET A 166 -6.77 2.34 4.87
C MET A 166 -5.29 2.43 4.50
N MET A 167 -4.99 2.65 3.22
CA MET A 167 -3.62 2.61 2.70
C MET A 167 -3.08 3.97 2.29
N TYR A 168 -3.93 4.80 1.70
CA TYR A 168 -3.54 6.10 1.17
C TYR A 168 -4.75 7.02 1.00
N TYR A 169 -4.47 8.26 0.72
CA TYR A 169 -5.48 9.28 0.48
C TYR A 169 -5.02 10.26 -0.60
N ASP A 170 -5.94 10.97 -1.17
CA ASP A 170 -5.73 12.21 -1.89
C ASP A 170 -6.76 13.24 -1.46
N TYR A 171 -6.55 14.49 -1.82
CA TYR A 171 -7.48 15.55 -1.51
C TYR A 171 -7.68 16.51 -2.69
N SER A 172 -8.84 17.12 -2.72
CA SER A 172 -9.20 18.21 -3.61
C SER A 172 -9.35 19.51 -2.82
N THR A 173 -9.04 20.62 -3.43
CA THR A 173 -9.28 21.97 -2.88
C THR A 173 -10.26 22.78 -3.72
N ASP A 174 -10.78 22.20 -4.78
CA ASP A 174 -11.67 22.81 -5.76
C ASP A 174 -13.03 22.11 -5.87
N GLY A 175 -13.43 21.39 -4.81
CA GLY A 175 -14.70 20.69 -4.72
C GLY A 175 -14.76 19.42 -5.56
N GLY A 176 -13.66 18.66 -5.59
CA GLY A 176 -13.60 17.37 -6.26
C GLY A 176 -13.34 17.43 -7.76
N ARG A 177 -12.92 18.56 -8.31
CA ARG A 177 -12.63 18.70 -9.75
C ARG A 177 -11.25 18.19 -10.11
N THR A 178 -10.29 18.48 -9.23
CA THR A 178 -8.91 17.97 -9.33
C THR A 178 -8.45 17.45 -7.99
N TYR A 179 -7.58 16.45 -8.00
CA TYR A 179 -7.04 15.85 -6.78
C TYR A 179 -5.52 15.94 -6.76
N SER A 180 -4.97 15.93 -5.56
CA SER A 180 -3.53 15.83 -5.33
C SER A 180 -2.99 14.48 -5.85
N GLU A 181 -1.67 14.33 -5.86
CA GLU A 181 -1.08 12.98 -5.94
C GLU A 181 -1.54 12.13 -4.75
N LEU A 182 -1.53 10.82 -4.95
CA LEU A 182 -1.83 9.86 -3.90
C LEU A 182 -0.78 9.98 -2.78
N LEU A 183 -1.23 10.10 -1.55
CA LEU A 183 -0.38 10.25 -0.37
C LEU A 183 -0.51 9.01 0.53
N PRO A 184 0.58 8.55 1.16
CA PRO A 184 0.50 7.44 2.10
C PRO A 184 -0.37 7.81 3.29
N TRP A 185 -1.12 6.83 3.83
CA TRP A 185 -1.95 7.03 5.01
C TRP A 185 -1.07 7.36 6.21
N PRO A 186 -1.22 8.54 6.84
CA PRO A 186 -0.31 8.97 7.89
C PRO A 186 -0.33 8.07 9.11
N GLY A 187 0.84 7.70 9.60
CA GLY A 187 0.99 6.80 10.74
C GLY A 187 0.71 5.33 10.44
N LEU A 188 0.40 4.98 9.20
CA LEU A 188 0.31 3.59 8.78
C LEU A 188 1.69 2.92 8.92
N ASP A 189 1.74 1.85 9.69
CA ASP A 189 2.88 0.95 9.75
C ASP A 189 2.37 -0.48 9.62
N ILE A 190 2.39 -0.97 8.39
CA ILE A 190 1.93 -2.31 8.06
C ILE A 190 2.77 -3.35 8.79
N MET A 191 4.10 -3.09 8.97
CA MET A 191 5.05 -3.98 9.64
C MET A 191 4.76 -4.12 11.13
N ALA A 192 4.40 -3.02 11.77
CA ALA A 192 4.00 -3.01 13.18
C ALA A 192 2.53 -3.35 13.41
N GLY A 193 1.74 -3.50 12.34
CA GLY A 193 0.29 -3.70 12.43
C GLY A 193 -0.44 -2.47 12.95
N THR A 194 0.06 -1.28 12.66
CA THR A 194 -0.54 -0.02 13.07
C THR A 194 -1.37 0.56 11.94
N TYR A 195 -2.67 0.68 12.16
CA TYR A 195 -3.65 1.14 11.16
C TYR A 195 -4.49 2.28 11.77
N PRO A 196 -4.02 3.54 11.71
CA PRO A 196 -4.78 4.67 12.25
C PRO A 196 -6.04 4.95 11.44
N ASP A 197 -7.15 5.24 12.12
CA ASP A 197 -8.40 5.64 11.49
C ASP A 197 -8.48 7.16 11.28
N THR A 198 -7.60 7.92 11.92
CA THR A 198 -7.61 9.40 11.89
C THR A 198 -6.22 10.00 11.71
N PHE A 199 -6.18 11.13 11.01
CA PHE A 199 -4.99 11.98 10.95
C PHE A 199 -5.40 13.44 10.69
N THR A 200 -4.44 14.35 10.87
CA THR A 200 -4.61 15.77 10.52
C THR A 200 -3.64 16.17 9.43
N PHE A 201 -4.07 17.07 8.56
CA PHE A 201 -3.22 17.71 7.57
C PHE A 201 -3.61 19.18 7.40
N SER A 202 -2.71 19.98 6.84
CA SER A 202 -2.96 21.40 6.55
C SER A 202 -2.75 21.69 5.08
N VAL A 203 -3.54 22.63 4.57
CA VAL A 203 -3.40 23.20 3.24
C VAL A 203 -3.33 24.72 3.37
N THR A 204 -2.57 25.38 2.49
CA THR A 204 -2.43 26.85 2.52
C THR A 204 -3.04 27.46 1.27
N PHE A 205 -3.81 28.51 1.47
CA PHE A 205 -4.51 29.26 0.42
C PHE A 205 -4.10 30.71 0.37
N THR A 206 -4.28 31.31 -0.78
CA THR A 206 -4.09 32.74 -0.95
C THR A 206 -5.23 33.50 -0.26
N LYS A 207 -4.90 34.62 0.41
CA LYS A 207 -5.90 35.44 1.07
C LYS A 207 -7.04 35.84 0.13
N GLY A 208 -8.26 35.51 0.53
CA GLY A 208 -9.48 35.78 -0.23
C GLY A 208 -9.97 34.62 -1.08
N GLU A 209 -9.25 33.52 -1.12
CA GLU A 209 -9.76 32.25 -1.66
C GLU A 209 -10.67 31.58 -0.62
N GLN A 210 -11.67 30.89 -1.11
CA GLN A 210 -12.55 30.03 -0.31
C GLN A 210 -12.46 28.62 -0.86
N PRO A 211 -11.55 27.80 -0.33
CA PRO A 211 -11.41 26.43 -0.80
C PRO A 211 -12.63 25.61 -0.43
N VAL A 212 -12.98 24.71 -1.32
CA VAL A 212 -13.94 23.62 -1.06
C VAL A 212 -13.14 22.34 -1.05
N ILE A 213 -12.95 21.76 0.13
CA ILE A 213 -12.01 20.69 0.36
C ILE A 213 -12.76 19.38 0.49
N THR A 214 -12.34 18.35 -0.24
CA THR A 214 -12.77 16.96 -0.09
C THR A 214 -11.55 16.06 0.01
N VAL A 215 -11.71 14.89 0.63
CA VAL A 215 -10.69 13.86 0.75
C VAL A 215 -11.26 12.54 0.27
N ARG A 216 -10.48 11.78 -0.48
CA ARG A 216 -10.77 10.37 -0.76
C ARG A 216 -9.82 9.50 0.05
N GLY A 217 -10.37 8.63 0.86
CA GLY A 217 -9.62 7.60 1.55
C GLY A 217 -9.69 6.29 0.78
N TYR A 218 -8.54 5.67 0.53
CA TYR A 218 -8.42 4.44 -0.24
C TYR A 218 -8.05 3.27 0.67
N ASN A 219 -8.76 2.17 0.50
CA ASN A 219 -8.45 0.92 1.13
C ASN A 219 -7.37 0.13 0.37
N GLN A 220 -7.02 -1.03 0.86
CA GLN A 220 -6.02 -1.89 0.24
C GLN A 220 -6.44 -2.49 -1.10
N ALA A 221 -7.74 -2.52 -1.39
CA ALA A 221 -8.28 -2.99 -2.67
C ALA A 221 -8.30 -1.88 -3.76
N ASP A 222 -7.72 -0.70 -3.47
CA ASP A 222 -7.73 0.50 -4.31
C ASP A 222 -9.15 1.09 -4.53
N LEU A 223 -10.09 0.74 -3.66
CA LEU A 223 -11.41 1.32 -3.63
C LEU A 223 -11.41 2.53 -2.70
N PHE A 224 -12.24 3.52 -2.99
CA PHE A 224 -12.25 4.74 -2.18
C PHE A 224 -13.66 5.20 -1.84
N THR A 225 -13.76 5.90 -0.73
CA THR A 225 -14.91 6.72 -0.37
C THR A 225 -14.47 8.17 -0.23
N GLU A 226 -15.28 9.08 -0.75
CA GLU A 226 -15.05 10.52 -0.70
C GLU A 226 -15.82 11.13 0.46
N SER A 227 -15.19 12.06 1.17
CA SER A 227 -15.84 12.82 2.23
C SER A 227 -16.86 13.83 1.67
N ASP A 228 -17.81 14.24 2.52
CA ASP A 228 -18.54 15.49 2.28
C ASP A 228 -17.55 16.68 2.21
N PRO A 229 -17.87 17.72 1.44
CA PRO A 229 -17.00 18.87 1.31
C PRO A 229 -17.01 19.73 2.57
N GLU A 230 -15.82 20.21 2.97
CA GLU A 230 -15.63 21.27 3.95
C GLU A 230 -15.25 22.58 3.26
N ILE A 231 -15.74 23.68 3.80
CA ILE A 231 -15.45 25.04 3.30
C ILE A 231 -14.48 25.70 4.28
N GLY A 232 -13.28 25.97 3.81
CA GLY A 232 -12.23 26.65 4.56
C GLY A 232 -12.35 28.16 4.60
#